data_22b1add12a536cfe4050f8933bb0d8cc
#
_entry.id   22b1add12a536cfe4050f8933bb0d8cc
#
_cell.length_a   1.000
_cell.length_b   1.000
_cell.length_c   1.000
_cell.angle_alpha   90.00
_cell.angle_beta   90.00
_cell.angle_gamma   90.00
#
_symmetry.space_group_name_H-M   'P 1'
#
loop_
_entity.id
_entity.type
_entity.pdbx_description
1 polymer ?
#
loop_
_entity_poly.entity_id
_entity_poly.type
_entity_poly.pdbx_seq_one_letter_code
_entity_poly.pdbx_strand_id
1 'polypeptide(L)'
;MKSIVEWFPMMIFFFAISCLPEKQAKNGLAYIDVTKKYPEKEIFLTDIAEVTYVCLNSDDDDYLYKGRIHSITENMIVVCDEVSGSILFFTKEGNPKSRFNRKGQGPDEYIFPLRVLFDETTDDVFVMDQRGRTQVYSSTGMYKRVLPMPQGTMPLNAIVSFDEASLFFYDENILIKRIAADYNRSADSIWFSPFYRISKQDGAVLDYIELQVTPIFLGITTQDGFRVPPRGITRIVKSKEGVLLCNPESDTVFLYRKNQPLLPVIYKTPSVASTDPMTYLNNCVDEGIYQFMEVYTVAGNELSIRLPVKYYMRNHY
;
A
#
# COMPACT_ATOMS: atom_id res chain seq x y z
N MET A 1 46.18 -16.54 -72.53
CA MET A 1 44.83 -16.34 -72.01
C MET A 1 44.93 -16.27 -70.48
N LYS A 2 44.86 -15.08 -69.95
CA LYS A 2 44.94 -14.80 -68.45
C LYS A 2 43.55 -14.66 -67.92
N SER A 3 43.15 -15.53 -67.00
CA SER A 3 41.91 -15.44 -66.29
C SER A 3 42.08 -14.47 -65.06
N ILE A 4 41.30 -13.43 -65.07
CA ILE A 4 41.21 -12.46 -63.96
C ILE A 4 40.17 -13.01 -62.96
N VAL A 5 40.64 -13.31 -61.76
CA VAL A 5 39.73 -13.61 -60.61
C VAL A 5 39.50 -12.35 -59.88
N GLU A 6 38.29 -11.79 -59.95
CA GLU A 6 37.85 -10.63 -59.17
C GLU A 6 37.54 -11.09 -57.76
N TRP A 7 38.25 -10.51 -56.78
CA TRP A 7 37.98 -10.63 -55.38
C TRP A 7 36.96 -9.57 -54.99
N PHE A 8 35.74 -9.99 -54.64
CA PHE A 8 34.76 -9.13 -54.01
C PHE A 8 35.04 -9.17 -52.50
N PRO A 9 35.29 -8.03 -51.83
CA PRO A 9 35.37 -7.98 -50.37
C PRO A 9 33.97 -8.02 -49.78
N MET A 10 33.61 -9.10 -49.10
CA MET A 10 32.39 -9.25 -48.32
C MET A 10 32.47 -8.34 -47.11
N MET A 11 31.79 -7.21 -47.19
CA MET A 11 31.71 -6.22 -46.14
C MET A 11 30.73 -6.74 -45.05
N ILE A 12 31.28 -7.37 -44.00
CA ILE A 12 30.51 -7.81 -42.83
C ILE A 12 30.13 -6.55 -42.06
N PHE A 13 28.86 -6.13 -42.16
CA PHE A 13 28.28 -5.16 -41.26
C PHE A 13 28.07 -5.78 -39.89
N PHE A 14 28.98 -5.52 -38.96
CA PHE A 14 28.73 -5.72 -37.55
C PHE A 14 27.70 -4.70 -37.11
N PHE A 15 26.42 -5.12 -37.02
CA PHE A 15 25.46 -4.38 -36.19
C PHE A 15 25.87 -4.55 -34.73
N ALA A 16 26.63 -3.60 -34.25
CA ALA A 16 26.79 -3.42 -32.82
C ALA A 16 25.41 -3.07 -32.25
N ILE A 17 24.69 -4.08 -31.73
CA ILE A 17 23.55 -3.86 -30.85
C ILE A 17 24.16 -3.24 -29.60
N SER A 18 24.18 -1.91 -29.56
CA SER A 18 24.48 -1.15 -28.36
C SER A 18 23.32 -1.40 -27.39
N CYS A 19 23.39 -2.44 -26.59
CA CYS A 19 22.70 -2.51 -25.32
C CYS A 19 23.25 -1.35 -24.49
N LEU A 20 22.54 -0.22 -24.48
CA LEU A 20 22.76 0.81 -23.46
C LEU A 20 22.57 0.11 -22.11
N PRO A 21 23.56 0.13 -21.21
CA PRO A 21 23.40 -0.44 -19.90
C PRO A 21 22.30 0.35 -19.21
N GLU A 22 21.18 -0.31 -18.97
CA GLU A 22 20.21 0.15 -17.99
C GLU A 22 21.01 0.43 -16.72
N LYS A 23 20.92 1.66 -16.20
CA LYS A 23 21.63 2.03 -14.98
C LYS A 23 21.24 1.04 -13.89
N GLN A 24 22.02 0.00 -13.72
CA GLN A 24 21.86 -0.94 -12.63
C GLN A 24 21.90 -0.16 -11.33
N ALA A 25 20.92 -0.42 -10.47
CA ALA A 25 20.79 0.16 -9.16
C ALA A 25 22.12 0.04 -8.39
N LYS A 26 22.85 1.14 -8.25
CA LYS A 26 23.91 1.21 -7.27
C LYS A 26 23.25 1.08 -5.89
N ASN A 27 23.60 0.06 -5.13
CA ASN A 27 23.13 -0.22 -3.77
C ASN A 27 21.67 -0.67 -3.59
N GLY A 28 21.08 -1.40 -4.54
CA GLY A 28 19.71 -1.92 -4.37
C GLY A 28 18.58 -0.90 -4.55
N LEU A 29 18.88 0.37 -4.84
CA LEU A 29 17.89 1.42 -5.10
C LEU A 29 17.42 1.38 -6.55
N ALA A 30 16.12 1.18 -6.77
CA ALA A 30 15.51 1.25 -8.10
C ALA A 30 15.13 2.69 -8.47
N TYR A 31 15.43 3.09 -9.70
CA TYR A 31 15.01 4.39 -10.23
C TYR A 31 13.88 4.21 -11.23
N ILE A 32 12.75 4.88 -11.01
CA ILE A 32 11.58 4.84 -11.88
C ILE A 32 11.32 6.23 -12.43
N ASP A 33 11.50 6.38 -13.74
CA ASP A 33 11.16 7.61 -14.44
C ASP A 33 9.72 7.50 -14.97
N VAL A 34 8.79 8.21 -14.31
CA VAL A 34 7.36 8.15 -14.63
C VAL A 34 7.00 8.87 -15.93
N THR A 35 7.93 9.62 -16.53
CA THR A 35 7.74 10.28 -17.83
C THR A 35 8.22 9.41 -18.99
N LYS A 36 9.05 8.43 -18.73
CA LYS A 36 9.60 7.52 -19.74
C LYS A 36 8.53 6.55 -20.22
N LYS A 37 8.51 6.31 -21.53
CA LYS A 37 7.72 5.21 -22.08
C LYS A 37 8.51 3.91 -21.94
N TYR A 38 8.03 3.02 -21.08
CA TYR A 38 8.57 1.68 -20.93
C TYR A 38 7.97 0.73 -21.97
N PRO A 39 8.66 -0.36 -22.31
CA PRO A 39 8.09 -1.41 -23.14
C PRO A 39 6.82 -1.97 -22.51
N GLU A 40 5.79 -2.11 -23.31
CA GLU A 40 4.55 -2.76 -22.89
C GLU A 40 4.70 -4.28 -23.06
N LYS A 41 4.31 -5.02 -22.04
CA LYS A 41 4.27 -6.47 -22.06
C LYS A 41 2.97 -6.93 -21.43
N GLU A 42 2.24 -7.76 -22.14
CA GLU A 42 1.11 -8.48 -21.56
C GLU A 42 1.65 -9.62 -20.69
N ILE A 43 1.14 -9.73 -19.47
CA ILE A 43 1.53 -10.76 -18.51
C ILE A 43 0.24 -11.32 -17.95
N PHE A 44 0.07 -12.62 -18.09
CA PHE A 44 -1.01 -13.31 -17.39
C PHE A 44 -0.60 -13.54 -15.93
N LEU A 45 -1.54 -13.42 -15.02
CA LEU A 45 -1.27 -13.66 -13.59
C LEU A 45 -0.68 -15.06 -13.37
N THR A 46 -1.12 -16.04 -14.17
CA THR A 46 -0.61 -17.42 -14.15
C THR A 46 0.85 -17.57 -14.58
N ASP A 47 1.44 -16.56 -15.25
CA ASP A 47 2.86 -16.57 -15.61
C ASP A 47 3.79 -16.24 -14.44
N ILE A 48 3.23 -15.63 -13.39
CA ILE A 48 4.00 -15.07 -12.28
C ILE A 48 3.52 -15.56 -10.90
N ALA A 49 2.35 -16.19 -10.84
CA ALA A 49 1.74 -16.69 -9.60
C ALA A 49 0.87 -17.92 -9.85
N GLU A 50 0.74 -18.74 -8.83
CA GLU A 50 -0.30 -19.75 -8.78
C GLU A 50 -1.65 -19.08 -8.45
N VAL A 51 -2.67 -19.35 -9.27
CA VAL A 51 -3.99 -18.75 -9.12
C VAL A 51 -4.97 -19.82 -8.62
N THR A 52 -5.54 -19.56 -7.47
CA THR A 52 -6.57 -20.42 -6.87
C THR A 52 -7.83 -19.61 -6.59
N TYR A 53 -8.99 -20.17 -6.91
CA TYR A 53 -10.29 -19.59 -6.59
C TYR A 53 -10.89 -20.32 -5.41
N VAL A 54 -11.24 -19.54 -4.37
CA VAL A 54 -11.90 -20.06 -3.18
C VAL A 54 -13.35 -19.57 -3.16
N CYS A 55 -14.30 -20.50 -3.23
CA CYS A 55 -15.70 -20.18 -3.05
C CYS A 55 -15.99 -20.06 -1.56
N LEU A 56 -16.42 -18.89 -1.11
CA LEU A 56 -16.87 -18.71 0.27
C LEU A 56 -18.31 -19.21 0.35
N ASN A 57 -18.49 -20.28 1.11
CA ASN A 57 -19.79 -20.94 1.26
C ASN A 57 -20.73 -20.08 2.12
N SER A 58 -21.89 -19.76 1.57
CA SER A 58 -22.95 -18.96 2.19
C SER A 58 -24.31 -19.67 2.19
N ASP A 59 -24.31 -21.01 2.22
CA ASP A 59 -25.57 -21.79 2.23
C ASP A 59 -26.40 -21.55 3.51
N ASP A 60 -25.78 -21.02 4.55
CA ASP A 60 -26.43 -20.54 5.75
C ASP A 60 -26.70 -19.02 5.61
N ASP A 61 -27.96 -18.60 5.79
CA ASP A 61 -28.38 -17.18 5.75
C ASP A 61 -27.54 -16.31 6.70
N ASP A 62 -26.98 -16.88 7.74
CA ASP A 62 -26.11 -16.22 8.69
C ASP A 62 -24.77 -15.80 8.10
N TYR A 63 -24.38 -16.36 6.95
CA TYR A 63 -23.16 -16.04 6.22
C TYR A 63 -23.40 -15.27 4.91
N LEU A 64 -24.61 -14.76 4.71
CA LEU A 64 -24.87 -13.80 3.64
C LEU A 64 -24.28 -12.44 4.00
N TYR A 65 -23.55 -11.86 3.07
CA TYR A 65 -22.83 -10.59 3.31
C TYR A 65 -22.72 -9.73 2.02
N LYS A 66 -22.55 -8.43 2.20
CA LYS A 66 -22.17 -7.46 1.17
C LYS A 66 -20.84 -6.82 1.51
N GLY A 67 -19.90 -7.62 1.98
CA GLY A 67 -18.63 -7.16 2.49
C GLY A 67 -17.47 -7.45 1.54
N ARG A 68 -16.30 -7.18 2.05
CA ARG A 68 -15.03 -7.47 1.38
C ARG A 68 -14.06 -8.16 2.34
N ILE A 69 -13.04 -8.77 1.75
CA ILE A 69 -11.97 -9.39 2.54
C ILE A 69 -11.14 -8.29 3.18
N HIS A 70 -10.97 -8.35 4.49
CA HIS A 70 -10.18 -7.42 5.28
C HIS A 70 -8.87 -8.03 5.76
N SER A 71 -8.84 -9.34 6.02
CA SER A 71 -7.66 -10.05 6.49
C SER A 71 -7.61 -11.45 5.89
N ILE A 72 -6.41 -11.89 5.54
CA ILE A 72 -6.12 -13.27 5.16
C ILE A 72 -4.93 -13.70 6.00
N THR A 73 -5.08 -14.79 6.75
CA THR A 73 -4.03 -15.42 7.55
C THR A 73 -3.60 -16.75 6.93
N GLU A 74 -2.82 -17.52 7.62
CA GLU A 74 -2.42 -18.85 7.14
C GLU A 74 -3.63 -19.79 6.94
N ASN A 75 -4.59 -19.78 7.87
CA ASN A 75 -5.72 -20.72 7.85
C ASN A 75 -7.10 -20.08 7.65
N MET A 76 -7.18 -18.74 7.70
CA MET A 76 -8.46 -18.02 7.74
C MET A 76 -8.57 -16.90 6.70
N ILE A 77 -9.79 -16.72 6.21
CA ILE A 77 -10.24 -15.57 5.42
C ILE A 77 -11.25 -14.80 6.27
N VAL A 78 -11.01 -13.51 6.49
CA VAL A 78 -11.88 -12.64 7.28
C VAL A 78 -12.57 -11.64 6.38
N VAL A 79 -13.89 -11.71 6.34
CA VAL A 79 -14.75 -10.79 5.59
C VAL A 79 -15.44 -9.84 6.56
N CYS A 80 -15.49 -8.57 6.21
CA CYS A 80 -16.27 -7.58 6.94
C CYS A 80 -17.34 -6.97 6.04
N ASP A 81 -18.59 -7.05 6.47
CA ASP A 81 -19.68 -6.25 5.92
C ASP A 81 -19.74 -4.94 6.72
N GLU A 82 -19.12 -3.91 6.18
CA GLU A 82 -18.99 -2.61 6.83
C GLU A 82 -20.35 -1.96 7.12
N VAL A 83 -21.37 -2.26 6.30
CA VAL A 83 -22.72 -1.68 6.43
C VAL A 83 -23.50 -2.34 7.56
N SER A 84 -23.58 -3.66 7.58
CA SER A 84 -24.23 -4.38 8.68
C SER A 84 -23.38 -4.39 9.95
N GLY A 85 -22.06 -4.30 9.82
CA GLY A 85 -21.09 -4.43 10.89
C GLY A 85 -20.71 -5.89 11.19
N SER A 86 -21.13 -6.83 10.36
CA SER A 86 -20.84 -8.26 10.57
C SER A 86 -19.40 -8.60 10.16
N ILE A 87 -18.71 -9.36 11.00
CA ILE A 87 -17.37 -9.88 10.74
C ILE A 87 -17.49 -11.41 10.69
N LEU A 88 -17.10 -11.97 9.54
CA LEU A 88 -17.27 -13.37 9.22
C LEU A 88 -15.90 -14.01 8.99
N PHE A 89 -15.74 -15.21 9.51
CA PHE A 89 -14.52 -16.01 9.38
C PHE A 89 -14.81 -17.26 8.56
N PHE A 90 -13.96 -17.48 7.57
CA PHE A 90 -13.99 -18.68 6.73
C PHE A 90 -12.64 -19.38 6.83
N THR A 91 -12.62 -20.68 6.66
CA THR A 91 -11.37 -21.42 6.48
C THR A 91 -10.74 -21.06 5.12
N LYS A 92 -9.52 -21.47 4.88
CA LYS A 92 -8.86 -21.27 3.56
C LYS A 92 -9.59 -21.95 2.41
N GLU A 93 -10.35 -23.01 2.70
CA GLU A 93 -11.19 -23.72 1.74
C GLU A 93 -12.53 -23.03 1.50
N GLY A 94 -12.83 -21.97 2.26
CA GLY A 94 -14.05 -21.19 2.13
C GLY A 94 -15.23 -21.67 2.99
N ASN A 95 -14.99 -22.57 3.94
CA ASN A 95 -16.07 -23.03 4.83
C ASN A 95 -16.30 -22.04 5.97
N PRO A 96 -17.57 -21.77 6.37
CA PRO A 96 -17.91 -20.97 7.53
C PRO A 96 -17.26 -21.49 8.81
N LYS A 97 -16.72 -20.60 9.63
CA LYS A 97 -16.06 -20.96 10.88
C LYS A 97 -16.68 -20.30 12.10
N SER A 98 -16.76 -18.97 12.08
CA SER A 98 -17.36 -18.16 13.13
C SER A 98 -17.80 -16.83 12.57
N ARG A 99 -18.68 -16.13 13.30
CA ARG A 99 -19.10 -14.78 12.98
C ARG A 99 -19.47 -14.02 14.23
N PHE A 100 -19.38 -12.72 14.17
CA PHE A 100 -19.95 -11.86 15.20
C PHE A 100 -20.33 -10.50 14.62
N ASN A 101 -21.19 -9.80 15.37
CA ASN A 101 -21.53 -8.41 15.11
C ASN A 101 -21.58 -7.69 16.46
N ARG A 102 -20.73 -6.66 16.61
CA ARG A 102 -20.65 -5.80 17.79
C ARG A 102 -20.89 -4.34 17.40
N LYS A 103 -21.71 -4.13 16.35
CA LYS A 103 -22.08 -2.79 15.92
C LYS A 103 -23.03 -2.16 16.92
N GLY A 104 -22.64 -1.01 17.47
CA GLY A 104 -23.42 -0.29 18.47
C GLY A 104 -22.69 0.96 18.95
N GLN A 105 -23.21 1.57 20.04
CA GLN A 105 -22.67 2.81 20.61
C GLN A 105 -22.02 2.60 21.99
N GLY A 106 -22.03 1.39 22.50
CA GLY A 106 -21.42 1.06 23.78
C GLY A 106 -19.90 1.19 23.79
N PRO A 107 -19.30 1.09 25.00
CA PRO A 107 -17.86 1.25 25.16
C PRO A 107 -17.05 0.12 24.51
N ASP A 108 -17.61 -1.07 24.41
CA ASP A 108 -17.06 -2.28 23.83
C ASP A 108 -17.63 -2.61 22.44
N GLU A 109 -18.27 -1.61 21.79
CA GLU A 109 -18.89 -1.73 20.48
C GLU A 109 -18.23 -0.79 19.46
N TYR A 110 -18.24 -1.16 18.18
CA TYR A 110 -17.84 -0.29 17.08
C TYR A 110 -19.05 0.28 16.35
N ILE A 111 -18.95 1.53 15.87
CA ILE A 111 -20.03 2.15 15.09
C ILE A 111 -19.95 1.70 13.62
N PHE A 112 -18.78 1.80 13.03
CA PHE A 112 -18.53 1.45 11.64
C PHE A 112 -17.12 0.88 11.49
N PRO A 113 -16.97 -0.41 11.17
CA PRO A 113 -15.66 -1.04 11.05
C PRO A 113 -15.00 -0.60 9.73
N LEU A 114 -13.95 0.22 9.83
CA LEU A 114 -13.18 0.68 8.67
C LEU A 114 -12.14 -0.32 8.23
N ARG A 115 -11.52 -1.01 9.20
CA ARG A 115 -10.52 -2.04 8.99
C ARG A 115 -10.64 -3.13 10.05
N VAL A 116 -10.41 -4.35 9.60
CA VAL A 116 -10.34 -5.52 10.47
C VAL A 116 -9.05 -6.27 10.18
N LEU A 117 -8.26 -6.51 11.20
CA LEU A 117 -7.10 -7.39 11.14
C LEU A 117 -7.31 -8.56 12.09
N PHE A 118 -6.90 -9.73 11.69
CA PHE A 118 -6.93 -10.92 12.52
C PHE A 118 -5.52 -11.43 12.77
N ASP A 119 -5.19 -11.59 14.04
CA ASP A 119 -3.98 -12.28 14.48
C ASP A 119 -4.40 -13.67 14.98
N GLU A 120 -4.11 -14.65 14.13
CA GLU A 120 -4.53 -16.02 14.38
C GLU A 120 -3.81 -16.64 15.58
N THR A 121 -2.57 -16.20 15.86
CA THR A 121 -1.75 -16.75 16.96
C THR A 121 -2.29 -16.42 18.34
N THR A 122 -2.88 -15.24 18.48
CA THR A 122 -3.45 -14.73 19.75
C THR A 122 -4.96 -14.76 19.79
N ASP A 123 -5.61 -15.14 18.69
CA ASP A 123 -7.05 -15.01 18.48
C ASP A 123 -7.51 -13.55 18.69
N ASP A 124 -6.72 -12.57 18.25
CA ASP A 124 -7.05 -11.15 18.38
C ASP A 124 -7.61 -10.59 17.06
N VAL A 125 -8.82 -10.08 17.10
CA VAL A 125 -9.48 -9.38 16.01
C VAL A 125 -9.44 -7.89 16.31
N PHE A 126 -8.56 -7.17 15.63
CA PHE A 126 -8.44 -5.72 15.75
C PHE A 126 -9.45 -5.05 14.82
N VAL A 127 -10.43 -4.38 15.39
CA VAL A 127 -11.47 -3.65 14.66
C VAL A 127 -11.25 -2.16 14.84
N MET A 128 -10.82 -1.50 13.78
CA MET A 128 -10.68 -0.05 13.73
C MET A 128 -11.99 0.58 13.29
N ASP A 129 -12.55 1.43 14.13
CA ASP A 129 -13.80 2.12 13.84
C ASP A 129 -13.59 3.59 13.39
N GLN A 130 -14.62 4.18 12.82
CA GLN A 130 -14.60 5.58 12.37
C GLN A 130 -14.36 6.61 13.47
N ARG A 131 -14.45 6.22 14.76
CA ARG A 131 -14.11 7.09 15.90
C ARG A 131 -12.61 7.14 16.17
N GLY A 132 -11.80 6.44 15.35
CA GLY A 132 -10.35 6.33 15.57
C GLY A 132 -9.98 5.43 16.74
N ARG A 133 -10.88 4.52 17.18
CA ARG A 133 -10.58 3.52 18.21
C ARG A 133 -10.27 2.19 17.55
N THR A 134 -9.36 1.44 18.13
CA THR A 134 -9.10 0.05 17.75
C THR A 134 -9.53 -0.85 18.88
N GLN A 135 -10.66 -1.51 18.70
CA GLN A 135 -11.20 -2.49 19.64
C GLN A 135 -10.71 -3.88 19.29
N VAL A 136 -10.44 -4.69 20.30
CA VAL A 136 -9.91 -6.03 20.15
C VAL A 136 -10.91 -7.03 20.70
N TYR A 137 -11.25 -8.01 19.85
CA TYR A 137 -12.17 -9.10 20.15
C TYR A 137 -11.49 -10.45 19.92
N SER A 138 -12.11 -11.54 20.36
CA SER A 138 -11.82 -12.87 19.85
C SER A 138 -12.50 -13.08 18.50
N SER A 139 -12.14 -14.15 17.79
CA SER A 139 -12.83 -14.60 16.56
C SER A 139 -14.30 -14.97 16.77
N THR A 140 -14.74 -15.16 18.01
CA THR A 140 -16.14 -15.37 18.40
C THR A 140 -16.86 -14.10 18.86
N GLY A 141 -16.18 -12.94 18.82
CA GLY A 141 -16.73 -11.64 19.17
C GLY A 141 -16.74 -11.31 20.67
N MET A 142 -15.99 -12.04 21.50
CA MET A 142 -15.79 -11.68 22.89
C MET A 142 -14.86 -10.48 22.96
N TYR A 143 -15.32 -9.38 23.58
CA TYR A 143 -14.49 -8.20 23.79
C TYR A 143 -13.30 -8.51 24.70
N LYS A 144 -12.13 -8.09 24.32
CA LYS A 144 -10.89 -8.26 25.10
C LYS A 144 -10.37 -6.93 25.66
N ARG A 145 -10.25 -5.90 24.82
CA ARG A 145 -9.68 -4.60 25.20
C ARG A 145 -9.87 -3.54 24.09
N VAL A 146 -9.55 -2.30 24.42
CA VAL A 146 -9.37 -1.23 23.44
C VAL A 146 -7.90 -0.83 23.40
N LEU A 147 -7.37 -0.58 22.22
CA LEU A 147 -6.05 0.03 22.04
C LEU A 147 -6.26 1.55 21.96
N PRO A 148 -5.68 2.33 22.87
CA PRO A 148 -5.67 3.78 22.75
C PRO A 148 -4.85 4.15 21.51
N MET A 149 -5.39 5.09 20.73
CA MET A 149 -4.68 5.64 19.58
C MET A 149 -4.07 6.97 19.97
N PRO A 150 -2.92 7.37 19.43
CA PRO A 150 -2.36 8.70 19.64
C PRO A 150 -3.40 9.78 19.34
N GLN A 151 -3.47 10.85 20.15
CA GLN A 151 -4.51 11.87 20.03
C GLN A 151 -4.56 12.51 18.65
N GLY A 152 -5.75 12.54 18.08
CA GLY A 152 -6.01 13.19 16.79
C GLY A 152 -5.59 12.37 15.59
N THR A 153 -5.20 11.12 15.79
CA THR A 153 -4.95 10.19 14.70
C THR A 153 -6.26 9.69 14.12
N MET A 154 -6.34 9.64 12.79
CA MET A 154 -7.40 8.93 12.08
C MET A 154 -6.74 7.98 11.08
N PRO A 155 -6.36 6.78 11.49
CA PRO A 155 -5.79 5.78 10.60
C PRO A 155 -6.91 5.22 9.71
N LEU A 156 -7.30 5.99 8.68
CA LEU A 156 -8.44 5.65 7.85
C LEU A 156 -8.18 4.46 6.92
N ASN A 157 -6.94 4.20 6.52
CA ASN A 157 -6.71 3.27 5.42
C ASN A 157 -5.50 2.34 5.54
N ALA A 158 -4.61 2.53 6.50
CA ALA A 158 -3.38 1.75 6.52
C ALA A 158 -2.98 1.28 7.92
N ILE A 159 -3.34 0.05 8.19
CA ILE A 159 -2.87 -0.73 9.34
C ILE A 159 -2.44 -2.10 8.85
N VAL A 160 -1.31 -2.58 9.33
CA VAL A 160 -0.85 -3.96 9.08
C VAL A 160 -0.29 -4.57 10.37
N SER A 161 -0.38 -5.88 10.48
CA SER A 161 0.36 -6.62 11.51
C SER A 161 1.84 -6.62 11.12
N PHE A 162 2.69 -6.02 11.95
CA PHE A 162 4.13 -5.93 11.70
C PHE A 162 4.87 -7.18 12.18
N ASP A 163 4.78 -7.44 13.47
CA ASP A 163 5.31 -8.63 14.12
C ASP A 163 4.31 -9.19 15.13
N GLU A 164 4.70 -10.22 15.89
CA GLU A 164 3.83 -10.84 16.91
C GLU A 164 3.36 -9.83 17.97
N ALA A 165 4.15 -8.81 18.27
CA ALA A 165 3.89 -7.86 19.35
C ALA A 165 3.34 -6.52 18.90
N SER A 166 3.38 -6.20 17.58
CA SER A 166 3.09 -4.83 17.14
C SER A 166 2.29 -4.72 15.85
N LEU A 167 1.54 -3.61 15.76
CA LEU A 167 0.85 -3.12 14.59
C LEU A 167 1.59 -1.90 14.03
N PHE A 168 1.51 -1.73 12.72
CA PHE A 168 2.08 -0.60 12.01
C PHE A 168 0.98 0.23 11.37
N PHE A 169 1.04 1.56 11.55
CA PHE A 169 0.01 2.50 11.13
C PHE A 169 0.56 3.62 10.26
N TYR A 170 -0.33 4.17 9.43
CA TYR A 170 -0.18 5.47 8.79
C TYR A 170 -1.30 6.40 9.23
N ASP A 171 -0.96 7.63 9.65
CA ASP A 171 -1.91 8.66 10.03
C ASP A 171 -2.00 9.74 8.95
N GLU A 172 -3.08 9.70 8.20
CA GLU A 172 -3.35 10.65 7.13
C GLU A 172 -3.68 12.06 7.64
N ASN A 173 -4.21 12.19 8.85
CA ASN A 173 -4.56 13.49 9.43
C ASN A 173 -3.35 14.33 9.77
N ILE A 174 -2.24 13.72 10.16
CA ILE A 174 -1.01 14.47 10.44
C ILE A 174 -0.57 15.20 9.18
N LEU A 175 -0.59 14.53 8.03
CA LEU A 175 -0.23 15.13 6.76
C LEU A 175 -1.18 16.26 6.38
N ILE A 176 -2.50 16.05 6.47
CA ILE A 176 -3.50 17.07 6.14
C ILE A 176 -3.34 18.31 7.03
N LYS A 177 -3.17 18.12 8.33
CA LYS A 177 -2.95 19.23 9.28
C LYS A 177 -1.66 19.99 8.99
N ARG A 178 -0.59 19.26 8.66
CA ARG A 178 0.72 19.84 8.37
C ARG A 178 0.69 20.63 7.06
N ILE A 179 0.14 20.05 5.98
CA ILE A 179 -0.02 20.74 4.70
C ILE A 179 -0.89 21.99 4.88
N ALA A 180 -1.96 21.93 5.65
CA ALA A 180 -2.80 23.10 5.94
C ALA A 180 -2.05 24.19 6.69
N ALA A 181 -1.16 23.83 7.62
CA ALA A 181 -0.35 24.77 8.39
C ALA A 181 0.76 25.42 7.56
N ASP A 182 1.36 24.67 6.63
CA ASP A 182 2.53 25.07 5.86
C ASP A 182 2.19 25.52 4.43
N TYR A 183 0.91 25.53 4.02
CA TYR A 183 0.47 25.87 2.66
C TYR A 183 0.90 27.26 2.17
N ASN A 184 1.19 28.18 3.08
CA ASN A 184 1.70 29.53 2.78
C ASN A 184 3.22 29.66 2.96
N ARG A 185 3.91 28.56 3.29
CA ARG A 185 5.36 28.55 3.45
C ARG A 185 5.99 27.84 2.25
N SER A 186 7.20 28.23 1.89
CA SER A 186 7.95 27.81 0.71
C SER A 186 7.88 26.29 0.44
N ALA A 187 8.09 25.92 -0.82
CA ALA A 187 8.12 24.54 -1.33
C ALA A 187 9.27 23.67 -0.77
N ASP A 188 9.83 24.04 0.39
CA ASP A 188 10.88 23.29 1.04
C ASP A 188 10.33 22.01 1.68
N SER A 189 11.09 20.96 1.58
CA SER A 189 10.76 19.68 2.19
C SER A 189 10.65 19.80 3.71
N ILE A 190 9.66 19.17 4.28
CA ILE A 190 9.43 19.12 5.72
C ILE A 190 9.65 17.70 6.27
N TRP A 191 10.06 17.63 7.53
CA TRP A 191 10.09 16.38 8.28
C TRP A 191 8.79 16.17 9.02
N PHE A 192 8.22 14.96 8.92
CA PHE A 192 7.05 14.58 9.69
C PHE A 192 6.98 13.06 9.90
N SER A 193 6.20 12.64 10.88
CA SER A 193 6.12 11.22 11.30
C SER A 193 4.70 10.67 11.07
N PRO A 194 4.32 10.36 9.82
CA PRO A 194 2.99 9.82 9.54
C PRO A 194 2.88 8.33 9.85
N PHE A 195 4.02 7.65 9.98
CA PHE A 195 4.09 6.23 10.26
C PHE A 195 4.51 6.00 11.71
N TYR A 196 3.87 5.06 12.34
CA TYR A 196 4.22 4.67 13.70
C TYR A 196 3.85 3.22 13.97
N ARG A 197 4.53 2.66 14.96
CA ARG A 197 4.33 1.30 15.42
C ARG A 197 3.79 1.31 16.84
N ILE A 198 2.73 0.52 17.10
CA ILE A 198 2.13 0.40 18.43
C ILE A 198 2.15 -1.03 18.93
N SER A 199 2.13 -1.18 20.22
CA SER A 199 1.97 -2.46 20.90
C SER A 199 0.55 -3.03 20.67
N LYS A 200 0.47 -4.31 20.31
CA LYS A 200 -0.81 -5.04 20.23
C LYS A 200 -1.46 -5.23 21.59
N GLN A 201 -0.67 -5.19 22.67
CA GLN A 201 -1.14 -5.45 24.01
C GLN A 201 -1.93 -4.26 24.59
N ASP A 202 -1.34 -3.06 24.53
CA ASP A 202 -1.81 -1.87 25.24
C ASP A 202 -1.90 -0.60 24.37
N GLY A 203 -1.53 -0.68 23.11
CA GLY A 203 -1.54 0.47 22.19
C GLY A 203 -0.44 1.49 22.42
N ALA A 204 0.53 1.21 23.29
CA ALA A 204 1.66 2.09 23.51
C ALA A 204 2.45 2.29 22.21
N VAL A 205 2.82 3.54 21.90
CA VAL A 205 3.65 3.84 20.75
C VAL A 205 5.05 3.33 21.01
N LEU A 206 5.51 2.47 20.13
CA LEU A 206 6.83 1.83 20.19
C LEU A 206 7.85 2.56 19.32
N ASP A 207 7.37 3.22 18.26
CA ASP A 207 8.23 3.85 17.27
C ASP A 207 7.48 4.89 16.46
N TYR A 208 8.10 6.03 16.19
CA TYR A 208 7.66 7.04 15.22
C TYR A 208 8.67 7.09 14.11
N ILE A 209 8.20 7.02 12.86
CA ILE A 209 9.06 7.02 11.70
C ILE A 209 8.96 8.37 11.00
N GLU A 210 10.06 9.12 11.01
CA GLU A 210 10.17 10.41 10.35
C GLU A 210 10.52 10.23 8.87
N LEU A 211 9.79 10.95 8.02
CA LEU A 211 10.06 11.05 6.59
C LEU A 211 10.20 12.52 6.19
N GLN A 212 11.08 12.75 5.23
CA GLN A 212 11.13 14.01 4.52
C GLN A 212 10.16 13.98 3.34
N VAL A 213 9.27 14.96 3.27
CA VAL A 213 8.28 15.06 2.19
C VAL A 213 8.17 16.49 1.69
N THR A 214 7.73 16.63 0.45
CA THR A 214 7.29 17.89 -0.08
C THR A 214 5.85 18.15 0.33
N PRO A 215 5.53 19.30 0.95
CA PRO A 215 4.18 19.56 1.46
C PRO A 215 3.22 19.92 0.32
N ILE A 216 2.91 18.94 -0.53
CA ILE A 216 1.95 19.03 -1.61
C ILE A 216 0.70 18.24 -1.25
N PHE A 217 -0.44 18.72 -1.69
CA PHE A 217 -1.69 18.02 -1.54
C PHE A 217 -1.99 17.24 -2.82
N LEU A 218 -1.89 15.92 -2.73
CA LEU A 218 -2.31 15.00 -3.78
C LEU A 218 -3.79 14.68 -3.59
N GLY A 219 -4.66 15.38 -4.27
CA GLY A 219 -6.10 15.16 -4.17
C GLY A 219 -6.90 16.22 -4.89
N ILE A 220 -8.21 16.11 -4.75
CA ILE A 220 -9.16 17.08 -5.31
C ILE A 220 -9.62 18.04 -4.23
N THR A 221 -9.87 19.29 -4.64
CA THR A 221 -10.60 20.25 -3.83
C THR A 221 -12.04 20.27 -4.33
N THR A 222 -12.99 19.93 -3.44
CA THR A 222 -14.42 19.97 -3.76
C THR A 222 -14.90 21.41 -3.96
N GLN A 223 -16.09 21.58 -4.54
CA GLN A 223 -16.69 22.91 -4.72
C GLN A 223 -16.87 23.66 -3.40
N ASP A 224 -17.11 22.93 -2.31
CA ASP A 224 -17.23 23.48 -0.95
C ASP A 224 -15.86 23.75 -0.27
N GLY A 225 -14.76 23.62 -0.99
CA GLY A 225 -13.41 23.86 -0.50
C GLY A 225 -12.80 22.74 0.35
N PHE A 226 -13.49 21.59 0.48
CA PHE A 226 -12.92 20.43 1.17
C PHE A 226 -11.83 19.78 0.31
N ARG A 227 -10.77 19.34 0.97
CA ARG A 227 -9.69 18.59 0.34
C ARG A 227 -9.89 17.10 0.57
N VAL A 228 -10.03 16.38 -0.52
CA VAL A 228 -10.27 14.93 -0.50
C VAL A 228 -9.06 14.23 -1.10
N PRO A 229 -8.35 13.39 -0.31
CA PRO A 229 -7.25 12.61 -0.86
C PRO A 229 -7.76 11.59 -1.89
N PRO A 230 -6.93 11.17 -2.85
CA PRO A 230 -7.32 10.17 -3.82
C PRO A 230 -7.62 8.85 -3.12
N ARG A 231 -8.64 8.15 -3.60
CA ARG A 231 -8.93 6.79 -3.13
C ARG A 231 -7.93 5.79 -3.73
N GLY A 232 -7.67 4.71 -3.00
CA GLY A 232 -6.83 3.61 -3.48
C GLY A 232 -5.33 3.84 -3.33
N ILE A 233 -4.89 4.91 -2.67
CA ILE A 233 -3.48 5.08 -2.36
C ILE A 233 -3.06 4.06 -1.29
N THR A 234 -2.05 3.26 -1.62
CA THR A 234 -1.42 2.34 -0.70
C THR A 234 -0.29 3.05 0.03
N ARG A 235 -0.42 3.19 1.34
CA ARG A 235 0.58 3.86 2.20
C ARG A 235 1.58 2.88 2.81
N ILE A 236 1.15 1.65 3.03
CA ILE A 236 1.91 0.59 3.68
C ILE A 236 1.78 -0.68 2.86
N VAL A 237 2.89 -1.27 2.47
CA VAL A 237 2.94 -2.58 1.82
C VAL A 237 3.77 -3.53 2.68
N LYS A 238 3.16 -4.63 3.10
CA LYS A 238 3.91 -5.68 3.81
C LYS A 238 4.84 -6.38 2.82
N SER A 239 6.10 -6.54 3.20
CA SER A 239 7.13 -7.24 2.45
C SER A 239 7.68 -8.39 3.30
N LYS A 240 8.34 -9.35 2.68
CA LYS A 240 9.06 -10.42 3.39
C LYS A 240 10.18 -9.88 4.29
N GLU A 241 10.73 -8.73 3.95
CA GLU A 241 11.85 -8.12 4.67
C GLU A 241 11.43 -7.07 5.70
N GLY A 242 10.17 -6.65 5.73
CA GLY A 242 9.67 -5.60 6.60
C GLY A 242 8.42 -4.92 6.06
N VAL A 243 8.39 -3.61 6.13
CA VAL A 243 7.26 -2.79 5.64
C VAL A 243 7.77 -1.71 4.70
N LEU A 244 7.19 -1.64 3.51
CA LEU A 244 7.44 -0.53 2.60
C LEU A 244 6.57 0.67 3.00
N LEU A 245 7.22 1.81 3.15
CA LEU A 245 6.59 3.10 3.45
C LEU A 245 6.39 3.84 2.14
N CYS A 246 5.15 3.86 1.67
CA CYS A 246 4.76 4.35 0.35
C CYS A 246 4.03 5.68 0.50
N ASN A 247 4.76 6.75 0.76
CA ASN A 247 4.18 8.08 0.85
C ASN A 247 4.29 8.79 -0.51
N PRO A 248 3.18 9.03 -1.25
CA PRO A 248 3.24 9.62 -2.59
C PRO A 248 3.78 11.05 -2.63
N GLU A 249 3.73 11.77 -1.51
CA GLU A 249 4.32 13.09 -1.35
C GLU A 249 5.86 13.02 -1.17
N SER A 250 6.40 11.82 -0.98
CA SER A 250 7.82 11.51 -1.04
C SER A 250 8.15 10.84 -2.37
N ASP A 251 9.22 11.28 -3.02
CA ASP A 251 9.70 10.63 -4.24
C ASP A 251 10.44 9.30 -3.94
N THR A 252 10.58 8.96 -2.66
CA THR A 252 11.30 7.77 -2.21
C THR A 252 10.39 6.82 -1.44
N VAL A 253 10.41 5.56 -1.82
CA VAL A 253 9.84 4.46 -1.04
C VAL A 253 10.94 3.89 -0.16
N PHE A 254 10.63 3.78 1.13
CA PHE A 254 11.57 3.26 2.12
C PHE A 254 11.12 1.89 2.61
N LEU A 255 12.08 1.02 2.87
CA LEU A 255 11.86 -0.21 3.61
C LEU A 255 12.19 0.04 5.08
N TYR A 256 11.20 -0.16 5.94
CA TYR A 256 11.34 -0.14 7.38
C TYR A 256 11.57 -1.55 7.91
N ARG A 257 12.62 -1.69 8.69
CA ARG A 257 12.94 -2.87 9.49
C ARG A 257 13.17 -2.45 10.94
N LYS A 258 12.69 -3.24 11.87
CA LYS A 258 12.86 -2.96 13.30
C LYS A 258 14.32 -2.80 13.66
N ASN A 259 14.66 -1.74 14.39
CA ASN A 259 16.02 -1.44 14.88
C ASN A 259 17.07 -1.27 13.76
N GLN A 260 16.65 -0.90 12.56
CA GLN A 260 17.54 -0.59 11.45
C GLN A 260 17.20 0.79 10.87
N PRO A 261 18.18 1.49 10.29
CA PRO A 261 17.92 2.71 9.54
C PRO A 261 16.94 2.45 8.39
N LEU A 262 16.16 3.46 8.02
CA LEU A 262 15.32 3.41 6.82
C LEU A 262 16.18 3.19 5.58
N LEU A 263 15.84 2.16 4.81
CA LEU A 263 16.51 1.83 3.57
C LEU A 263 15.72 2.36 2.38
N PRO A 264 16.23 3.30 1.58
CA PRO A 264 15.58 3.71 0.34
C PRO A 264 15.66 2.55 -0.66
N VAL A 265 14.51 2.15 -1.22
CA VAL A 265 14.42 1.01 -2.15
C VAL A 265 13.94 1.40 -3.54
N ILE A 266 13.12 2.46 -3.64
CA ILE A 266 12.65 3.01 -4.92
C ILE A 266 12.76 4.51 -4.88
N TYR A 267 13.27 5.10 -5.96
CA TYR A 267 13.27 6.53 -6.18
C TYR A 267 12.51 6.85 -7.47
N LYS A 268 11.48 7.69 -7.34
CA LYS A 268 10.69 8.21 -8.45
C LYS A 268 11.31 9.49 -9.02
N THR A 269 11.36 9.58 -10.32
CA THR A 269 11.82 10.78 -11.02
C THR A 269 10.92 11.07 -12.23
N PRO A 270 10.69 12.33 -12.61
CA PRO A 270 10.98 13.55 -11.86
C PRO A 270 10.19 13.62 -10.56
N SER A 271 10.53 14.57 -9.67
CA SER A 271 9.80 14.78 -8.42
C SER A 271 8.32 15.05 -8.67
N VAL A 272 7.45 14.56 -7.77
CA VAL A 272 6.01 14.80 -7.85
C VAL A 272 5.68 16.29 -7.88
N ALA A 273 6.44 17.12 -7.17
CA ALA A 273 6.28 18.58 -7.15
C ALA A 273 6.67 19.27 -8.47
N SER A 274 7.42 18.59 -9.34
CA SER A 274 7.92 19.14 -10.61
C SER A 274 7.15 18.65 -11.84
N THR A 275 6.17 17.76 -11.66
CA THR A 275 5.33 17.27 -12.77
C THR A 275 4.05 18.06 -12.90
N ASP A 276 3.68 18.43 -14.14
CA ASP A 276 2.39 19.04 -14.46
C ASP A 276 1.76 18.28 -15.65
N PRO A 277 0.66 17.56 -15.45
CA PRO A 277 -0.04 17.34 -14.19
C PRO A 277 0.78 16.54 -13.17
N MET A 278 0.51 16.74 -11.88
CA MET A 278 1.20 16.03 -10.80
C MET A 278 1.11 14.51 -10.99
N THR A 279 2.25 13.85 -11.00
CA THR A 279 2.33 12.42 -11.24
C THR A 279 3.04 11.74 -10.08
N TYR A 280 2.42 10.74 -9.48
CA TYR A 280 2.97 10.00 -8.36
C TYR A 280 2.92 8.48 -8.57
N LEU A 281 3.78 7.79 -7.85
CA LEU A 281 3.89 6.35 -7.87
C LEU A 281 3.13 5.76 -6.68
N ASN A 282 2.24 4.81 -6.95
CA ASN A 282 1.54 4.04 -5.94
C ASN A 282 2.07 2.61 -5.95
N ASN A 283 2.64 2.17 -4.84
CA ASN A 283 3.04 0.79 -4.67
C ASN A 283 1.84 -0.04 -4.23
N CYS A 284 1.53 -1.10 -4.98
CA CYS A 284 0.37 -1.93 -4.71
C CYS A 284 0.73 -3.19 -3.95
N VAL A 285 1.73 -3.93 -4.43
CA VAL A 285 2.11 -5.25 -3.91
C VAL A 285 3.62 -5.44 -4.03
N ASP A 286 4.22 -6.10 -3.04
CA ASP A 286 5.61 -6.58 -3.05
C ASP A 286 5.63 -8.08 -2.72
N GLU A 287 5.91 -8.90 -3.71
CA GLU A 287 6.04 -10.35 -3.61
C GLU A 287 7.50 -10.81 -3.76
N GLY A 288 8.43 -9.95 -3.37
CA GLY A 288 9.85 -10.23 -3.36
C GLY A 288 10.50 -10.21 -4.74
N ILE A 289 10.15 -11.13 -5.65
CA ILE A 289 10.69 -11.16 -7.02
C ILE A 289 10.01 -10.09 -7.90
N TYR A 290 8.72 -9.84 -7.66
CA TYR A 290 7.90 -8.89 -8.40
C TYR A 290 7.37 -7.80 -7.48
N GLN A 291 7.46 -6.56 -7.96
CA GLN A 291 6.85 -5.43 -7.32
C GLN A 291 5.89 -4.75 -8.30
N PHE A 292 4.62 -4.63 -7.90
CA PHE A 292 3.58 -4.03 -8.73
C PHE A 292 3.34 -2.60 -8.27
N MET A 293 3.40 -1.67 -9.22
CA MET A 293 3.25 -0.24 -8.97
C MET A 293 2.35 0.38 -10.03
N GLU A 294 1.58 1.36 -9.63
CA GLU A 294 0.72 2.15 -10.50
C GLU A 294 1.21 3.59 -10.57
N VAL A 295 1.07 4.21 -11.73
CA VAL A 295 1.33 5.65 -11.90
C VAL A 295 0.00 6.38 -11.97
N TYR A 296 -0.21 7.30 -11.06
CA TYR A 296 -1.38 8.16 -11.00
C TYR A 296 -1.02 9.57 -11.44
N THR A 297 -1.96 10.22 -12.10
CA THR A 297 -1.83 11.60 -12.53
C THR A 297 -3.02 12.40 -12.02
N VAL A 298 -2.76 13.53 -11.37
CA VAL A 298 -3.78 14.47 -10.88
C VAL A 298 -3.74 15.72 -11.75
N ALA A 299 -4.78 15.94 -12.55
CA ALA A 299 -4.91 17.09 -13.42
C ALA A 299 -6.00 18.04 -12.90
N GLY A 300 -5.61 19.22 -12.46
CA GLY A 300 -6.52 20.26 -11.96
C GLY A 300 -7.36 19.78 -10.75
N ASN A 301 -8.63 20.21 -10.70
CA ASN A 301 -9.58 19.76 -9.68
C ASN A 301 -10.29 18.45 -10.04
N GLU A 302 -9.97 17.85 -11.16
CA GLU A 302 -10.52 16.58 -11.59
C GLU A 302 -9.51 15.47 -11.30
N LEU A 303 -9.93 14.51 -10.51
CA LEU A 303 -9.25 13.24 -10.37
C LEU A 303 -9.45 12.44 -11.65
N SER A 304 -8.76 12.82 -12.71
CA SER A 304 -8.69 11.95 -13.86
C SER A 304 -7.67 10.85 -13.55
N ILE A 305 -8.18 9.73 -13.03
CA ILE A 305 -7.46 8.47 -13.11
C ILE A 305 -7.37 8.17 -14.61
N ARG A 306 -6.40 8.73 -15.29
CA ARG A 306 -6.07 8.29 -16.64
C ARG A 306 -5.31 6.98 -16.47
N LEU A 307 -6.07 5.90 -16.49
CA LEU A 307 -5.48 4.63 -16.92
C LEU A 307 -4.93 4.83 -18.35
N PRO A 308 -3.69 4.42 -18.61
CA PRO A 308 -3.30 3.05 -18.37
C PRO A 308 -2.56 2.89 -17.06
N VAL A 309 -3.04 1.99 -16.25
CA VAL A 309 -2.30 1.43 -15.13
C VAL A 309 -0.98 0.91 -15.70
N LYS A 310 0.12 1.56 -15.36
CA LYS A 310 1.44 1.07 -15.75
C LYS A 310 1.95 0.25 -14.59
N TYR A 311 2.08 -1.04 -14.80
CA TYR A 311 2.72 -1.91 -13.85
C TYR A 311 4.23 -1.90 -14.12
N TYR A 312 5.01 -1.68 -13.08
CA TYR A 312 6.45 -1.86 -13.13
C TYR A 312 6.78 -3.12 -12.34
N MET A 313 7.50 -4.00 -12.99
CA MET A 313 8.05 -5.19 -12.34
C MET A 313 9.52 -4.95 -12.07
N ARG A 314 9.92 -5.18 -10.84
CA ARG A 314 11.32 -5.25 -10.46
C ARG A 314 11.69 -6.72 -10.30
N ASN A 315 12.64 -7.20 -11.10
CA ASN A 315 13.30 -8.46 -10.83
C ASN A 315 14.41 -8.18 -9.80
N HIS A 316 14.33 -8.81 -8.65
CA HIS A 316 15.46 -8.91 -7.73
C HIS A 316 16.34 -10.07 -8.21
N TYR A 317 17.45 -9.78 -8.87
CA TYR A 317 18.55 -10.71 -9.05
C TYR A 317 19.64 -10.42 -8.03
#